data_4997dd63994ed0499cf111ed18366914
#
_entry.id   4997dd63994ed0499cf111ed18366914
#
_cell.length_a   1.000
_cell.length_b   1.000
_cell.length_c   1.000
_cell.angle_alpha   90.00
_cell.angle_beta   90.00
_cell.angle_gamma   90.00
#
_symmetry.space_group_name_H-M   'P 1'
#
loop_
_entity.id
_entity.type
_entity.pdbx_description
1 polymer ?
#
loop_
_entity_poly.entity_id
_entity_poly.type
_entity_poly.pdbx_seq_one_letter_code
_entity_poly.pdbx_strand_id
1 'polypeptide(L)'
;IAELTAAVFATPAPKYIDFFGAQSIDLVGAKRGEKVFNKTCRKCHGAYQKGWNLPEQDQLSLEEKLATTKVLYPRKSKNKDVGTDPLRYQGMKYFAKDLNRLAISKWMKTVVVPQVGYIPPPLVGIWARFPYFHNNSVPNLCSLLETEEKRPTKYWAGASLDKQRDFDSDCVGYPTGEKTPDIWKKDAAYLYDTTRKGMSNFGHSNRILTREGRNVLSVDQKKDLIQYLKTL
;
A
#
# COMPACT_ATOMS: atom_id res chain seq x y z
N ILE A 1 21.23 -12.38 -12.57
CA ILE A 1 19.77 -12.14 -12.41
C ILE A 1 19.18 -13.08 -11.36
N ALA A 2 19.43 -14.42 -11.44
CA ALA A 2 18.89 -15.38 -10.47
C ALA A 2 19.34 -15.07 -9.02
N GLU A 3 20.61 -14.75 -8.81
CA GLU A 3 21.16 -14.37 -7.51
C GLU A 3 20.54 -13.08 -6.97
N LEU A 4 20.36 -12.07 -7.81
CA LEU A 4 19.68 -10.82 -7.43
C LEU A 4 18.22 -11.08 -7.07
N THR A 5 17.54 -11.92 -7.85
CA THR A 5 16.16 -12.33 -7.54
C THR A 5 16.10 -13.07 -6.20
N ALA A 6 17.00 -14.01 -5.95
CA ALA A 6 17.08 -14.71 -4.68
C ALA A 6 17.33 -13.77 -3.50
N ALA A 7 18.24 -12.80 -3.64
CA ALA A 7 18.54 -11.80 -2.62
C ALA A 7 17.31 -10.93 -2.31
N VAL A 8 16.59 -10.48 -3.33
CA VAL A 8 15.34 -9.69 -3.14
C VAL A 8 14.28 -10.48 -2.41
N PHE A 9 14.08 -11.76 -2.77
CA PHE A 9 13.09 -12.60 -2.10
C PHE A 9 13.52 -13.06 -0.70
N ALA A 10 14.81 -13.10 -0.41
CA ALA A 10 15.34 -13.41 0.92
C ALA A 10 15.27 -12.21 1.88
N THR A 11 15.14 -10.98 1.36
CA THR A 11 15.08 -9.78 2.19
C THR A 11 13.71 -9.69 2.89
N PRO A 12 13.65 -9.74 4.23
CA PRO A 12 12.39 -9.61 4.95
C PRO A 12 11.84 -8.19 4.81
N ALA A 13 10.52 -8.08 4.74
CA ALA A 13 9.86 -6.77 4.78
C ALA A 13 10.09 -6.10 6.16
N PRO A 14 10.29 -4.78 6.20
CA PRO A 14 10.47 -4.06 7.46
C PRO A 14 9.19 -4.17 8.31
N LYS A 15 9.34 -4.47 9.59
CA LYS A 15 8.21 -4.53 10.53
C LYS A 15 8.02 -3.17 11.18
N TYR A 16 6.79 -2.70 11.26
CA TYR A 16 6.46 -1.43 11.91
C TYR A 16 6.97 -1.36 13.36
N ILE A 17 6.84 -2.48 14.07
CA ILE A 17 7.24 -2.59 15.48
C ILE A 17 8.74 -2.43 15.72
N ASP A 18 9.58 -2.74 14.73
CA ASP A 18 11.03 -2.55 14.84
C ASP A 18 11.43 -1.06 14.88
N PHE A 19 10.57 -0.19 14.36
CA PHE A 19 10.80 1.26 14.27
C PHE A 19 10.04 2.06 15.34
N PHE A 20 8.84 1.61 15.70
CA PHE A 20 7.94 2.36 16.58
C PHE A 20 7.57 1.61 17.87
N GLY A 21 8.04 0.37 18.05
CA GLY A 21 7.73 -0.50 19.18
C GLY A 21 6.34 -1.14 19.08
N ALA A 22 6.17 -2.31 19.68
CA ALA A 22 4.92 -3.06 19.63
C ALA A 22 3.75 -2.33 20.33
N GLN A 23 4.05 -1.55 21.36
CA GLN A 23 3.05 -0.78 22.13
C GLN A 23 2.42 0.37 21.32
N SER A 24 2.97 0.73 20.16
CA SER A 24 2.39 1.73 19.27
C SER A 24 1.22 1.21 18.44
N ILE A 25 0.91 -0.08 18.56
CA ILE A 25 -0.20 -0.75 17.86
C ILE A 25 -1.30 -1.11 18.87
N ASP A 26 -2.51 -0.63 18.63
CA ASP A 26 -3.70 -1.12 19.32
C ASP A 26 -4.04 -2.54 18.84
N LEU A 27 -3.67 -3.56 19.61
CA LEU A 27 -3.93 -4.96 19.27
C LEU A 27 -5.43 -5.25 19.13
N VAL A 28 -6.28 -4.64 19.95
CA VAL A 28 -7.73 -4.85 19.90
C VAL A 28 -8.29 -4.24 18.62
N GLY A 29 -7.88 -3.02 18.29
CA GLY A 29 -8.18 -2.36 17.02
C GLY A 29 -7.66 -3.15 15.82
N ALA A 30 -6.42 -3.67 15.88
CA ALA A 30 -5.84 -4.48 14.82
C ALA A 30 -6.64 -5.77 14.56
N LYS A 31 -7.11 -6.47 15.61
CA LYS A 31 -7.98 -7.65 15.47
C LYS A 31 -9.35 -7.29 14.85
N ARG A 32 -9.92 -6.13 15.17
CA ARG A 32 -11.14 -5.64 14.48
C ARG A 32 -10.84 -5.27 13.03
N GLY A 33 -9.69 -4.62 12.78
CA GLY A 33 -9.20 -4.26 11.46
C GLY A 33 -8.97 -5.46 10.55
N GLU A 34 -8.49 -6.59 11.08
CA GLU A 34 -8.39 -7.85 10.35
C GLU A 34 -9.74 -8.30 9.79
N LYS A 35 -10.82 -8.19 10.58
CA LYS A 35 -12.17 -8.53 10.11
C LYS A 35 -12.62 -7.61 8.97
N VAL A 36 -12.33 -6.30 9.07
CA VAL A 36 -12.61 -5.33 8.01
C VAL A 36 -11.81 -5.67 6.76
N PHE A 37 -10.51 -5.95 6.90
CA PHE A 37 -9.62 -6.33 5.81
C PHE A 37 -10.10 -7.58 5.09
N ASN A 38 -10.43 -8.62 5.83
CA ASN A 38 -10.90 -9.90 5.29
C ASN A 38 -12.21 -9.76 4.50
N LYS A 39 -13.07 -8.83 4.89
CA LYS A 39 -14.33 -8.53 4.19
C LYS A 39 -14.12 -7.70 2.92
N THR A 40 -13.19 -6.74 2.94
CA THR A 40 -13.10 -5.69 1.91
C THR A 40 -11.89 -5.87 0.97
N CYS A 41 -10.73 -6.29 1.50
CA CYS A 41 -9.43 -6.21 0.81
C CYS A 41 -8.87 -7.58 0.40
N ARG A 42 -9.16 -8.62 1.20
CA ARG A 42 -8.61 -9.97 1.07
C ARG A 42 -8.71 -10.56 -0.33
N LYS A 43 -9.84 -10.33 -1.01
CA LYS A 43 -10.11 -10.90 -2.35
C LYS A 43 -9.03 -10.53 -3.36
N CYS A 44 -8.42 -9.36 -3.21
CA CYS A 44 -7.39 -8.86 -4.11
C CYS A 44 -5.98 -8.98 -3.50
N HIS A 45 -5.84 -8.70 -2.20
CA HIS A 45 -4.53 -8.58 -1.54
C HIS A 45 -4.09 -9.81 -0.75
N GLY A 46 -4.87 -10.91 -0.79
CA GLY A 46 -4.56 -12.13 -0.05
C GLY A 46 -4.97 -12.07 1.42
N ALA A 47 -4.59 -13.08 2.17
CA ALA A 47 -4.86 -13.17 3.60
C ALA A 47 -3.57 -13.38 4.38
N TYR A 48 -3.55 -12.92 5.63
CA TYR A 48 -2.39 -12.95 6.51
C TYR A 48 -2.79 -13.60 7.82
N GLN A 49 -2.20 -14.76 8.11
CA GLN A 49 -2.35 -15.40 9.40
C GLN A 49 -1.45 -14.67 10.39
N LYS A 50 -2.02 -14.27 11.51
CA LYS A 50 -1.32 -13.52 12.55
C LYS A 50 -1.05 -14.42 13.75
N GLY A 51 -0.08 -14.06 14.58
CA GLY A 51 0.20 -14.77 15.82
C GLY A 51 -1.04 -14.89 16.71
N TRP A 52 -1.86 -13.84 16.77
CA TRP A 52 -3.12 -13.87 17.53
C TRP A 52 -4.21 -14.80 16.98
N ASN A 53 -4.01 -15.43 15.81
CA ASN A 53 -4.90 -16.44 15.24
C ASN A 53 -4.44 -17.88 15.56
N LEU A 54 -3.30 -18.05 16.22
CA LEU A 54 -2.76 -19.36 16.58
C LEU A 54 -3.46 -19.93 17.83
N PRO A 55 -3.58 -21.26 17.97
CA PRO A 55 -4.18 -21.87 19.15
C PRO A 55 -3.50 -21.46 20.47
N GLU A 56 -2.17 -21.29 20.43
CA GLU A 56 -1.32 -20.92 21.57
C GLU A 56 -1.21 -19.40 21.81
N GLN A 57 -2.08 -18.57 21.18
CA GLN A 57 -1.96 -17.11 21.21
C GLN A 57 -1.85 -16.51 22.62
N ASP A 58 -2.45 -17.13 23.62
CA ASP A 58 -2.45 -16.59 24.99
C ASP A 58 -1.07 -16.65 25.65
N GLN A 59 -0.19 -17.54 25.17
CA GLN A 59 1.19 -17.71 25.64
C GLN A 59 2.18 -16.81 24.90
N LEU A 60 1.76 -16.17 23.79
CA LEU A 60 2.62 -15.36 22.95
C LEU A 60 2.82 -13.96 23.53
N SER A 61 4.01 -13.42 23.37
CA SER A 61 4.31 -11.99 23.60
C SER A 61 3.49 -11.10 22.68
N LEU A 62 3.48 -9.79 22.93
CA LEU A 62 2.79 -8.85 22.06
C LEU A 62 3.39 -8.87 20.66
N GLU A 63 4.71 -8.87 20.53
CA GLU A 63 5.44 -8.92 19.26
C GLU A 63 5.08 -10.17 18.45
N GLU A 64 5.05 -11.33 19.09
CA GLU A 64 4.67 -12.60 18.46
C GLU A 64 3.20 -12.58 18.03
N LYS A 65 2.29 -12.04 18.84
CA LYS A 65 0.88 -11.84 18.45
C LYS A 65 0.76 -10.97 17.20
N LEU A 66 1.51 -9.87 17.12
CA LEU A 66 1.50 -8.95 15.98
C LEU A 66 2.16 -9.52 14.72
N ALA A 67 2.98 -10.56 14.83
CA ALA A 67 3.70 -11.13 13.71
C ALA A 67 2.78 -11.77 12.66
N THR A 68 3.14 -11.64 11.39
CA THR A 68 2.52 -12.40 10.29
C THR A 68 3.19 -13.75 10.17
N THR A 69 2.49 -14.82 10.51
CA THR A 69 3.02 -16.20 10.53
C THR A 69 2.88 -16.89 9.17
N LYS A 70 1.89 -16.48 8.36
CA LYS A 70 1.68 -17.05 7.03
C LYS A 70 1.00 -16.04 6.11
N VAL A 71 1.48 -15.96 4.87
CA VAL A 71 0.85 -15.18 3.80
C VAL A 71 0.17 -16.12 2.82
N LEU A 72 -1.12 -15.93 2.61
CA LEU A 72 -1.93 -16.69 1.66
C LEU A 72 -2.28 -15.78 0.48
N TYR A 73 -1.42 -15.79 -0.53
CA TYR A 73 -1.58 -14.97 -1.72
C TYR A 73 -1.80 -15.86 -2.96
N PRO A 74 -2.70 -15.51 -3.88
CA PRO A 74 -2.97 -16.32 -5.07
C PRO A 74 -1.73 -16.50 -5.95
N ARG A 75 -1.42 -17.72 -6.35
CA ARG A 75 -0.26 -18.02 -7.23
C ARG A 75 -0.39 -17.34 -8.60
N LYS A 76 -1.62 -17.14 -9.08
CA LYS A 76 -1.93 -16.47 -10.35
C LYS A 76 -2.87 -15.32 -10.07
N SER A 77 -2.31 -14.16 -9.75
CA SER A 77 -3.09 -12.93 -9.59
C SER A 77 -3.40 -12.34 -10.95
N LYS A 78 -4.67 -12.04 -11.18
CA LYS A 78 -5.11 -11.33 -12.38
C LYS A 78 -5.02 -9.83 -12.19
N ASN A 79 -4.73 -9.10 -13.25
CA ASN A 79 -4.87 -7.65 -13.26
C ASN A 79 -6.28 -7.24 -12.82
N LYS A 80 -6.36 -6.16 -12.07
CA LYS A 80 -7.61 -5.53 -11.64
C LYS A 80 -7.59 -4.08 -12.06
N ASP A 81 -8.64 -3.67 -12.74
CA ASP A 81 -8.92 -2.26 -12.92
C ASP A 81 -9.79 -1.81 -11.74
N VAL A 82 -9.20 -1.02 -10.87
CA VAL A 82 -9.85 -0.42 -9.69
C VAL A 82 -9.96 1.10 -9.83
N GLY A 83 -9.85 1.60 -11.07
CA GLY A 83 -9.97 3.02 -11.42
C GLY A 83 -8.73 3.87 -11.11
N THR A 84 -7.58 3.24 -10.76
CA THR A 84 -6.32 3.99 -10.62
C THR A 84 -5.84 4.53 -11.96
N ASP A 85 -5.00 5.57 -11.92
CA ASP A 85 -4.50 6.24 -13.13
C ASP A 85 -4.09 5.24 -14.23
N PRO A 86 -4.65 5.34 -15.43
CA PRO A 86 -4.46 4.34 -16.48
C PRO A 86 -3.19 4.53 -17.30
N LEU A 87 -2.51 5.67 -17.18
CA LEU A 87 -1.49 6.09 -18.14
C LEU A 87 -0.33 5.09 -18.23
N ARG A 88 0.08 4.49 -17.10
CA ARG A 88 1.18 3.53 -17.07
C ARG A 88 0.86 2.26 -17.86
N TYR A 89 -0.29 1.62 -17.64
CA TYR A 89 -0.64 0.41 -18.40
C TYR A 89 -1.02 0.72 -19.86
N GLN A 90 -1.63 1.87 -20.10
CA GLN A 90 -1.91 2.32 -21.46
C GLN A 90 -0.62 2.61 -22.24
N GLY A 91 0.41 3.14 -21.60
CA GLY A 91 1.73 3.36 -22.19
C GLY A 91 2.41 2.05 -22.63
N MET A 92 2.16 0.94 -21.91
CA MET A 92 2.82 -0.35 -22.18
C MET A 92 2.58 -0.87 -23.60
N LYS A 93 1.46 -0.55 -24.23
CA LYS A 93 1.17 -0.93 -25.63
C LYS A 93 2.20 -0.39 -26.63
N TYR A 94 2.81 0.75 -26.34
CA TYR A 94 3.82 1.37 -27.20
C TYR A 94 5.20 0.72 -27.01
N PHE A 95 5.51 0.21 -25.83
CA PHE A 95 6.79 -0.37 -25.50
C PHE A 95 6.86 -1.89 -25.69
N ALA A 96 5.74 -2.60 -25.60
CA ALA A 96 5.71 -4.06 -25.60
C ALA A 96 6.39 -4.69 -26.82
N LYS A 97 6.18 -4.12 -28.01
CA LYS A 97 6.78 -4.61 -29.26
C LYS A 97 8.31 -4.54 -29.23
N ASP A 98 8.84 -3.43 -28.77
CA ASP A 98 10.30 -3.20 -28.75
C ASP A 98 10.94 -4.00 -27.62
N LEU A 99 10.33 -4.05 -26.44
CA LEU A 99 10.79 -4.89 -25.34
C LEU A 99 10.86 -6.38 -25.74
N ASN A 100 9.87 -6.88 -26.48
CA ASN A 100 9.84 -8.28 -26.94
C ASN A 100 10.92 -8.58 -28.02
N ARG A 101 11.48 -7.57 -28.68
CA ARG A 101 12.56 -7.71 -29.67
C ARG A 101 13.95 -7.75 -29.03
N LEU A 102 14.11 -7.32 -27.79
CA LEU A 102 15.40 -7.30 -27.10
C LEU A 102 16.00 -8.71 -27.03
N ALA A 103 17.31 -8.80 -27.18
CA ALA A 103 18.06 -10.06 -27.07
C ALA A 103 17.81 -10.74 -25.72
N ILE A 104 17.78 -9.96 -24.64
CA ILE A 104 17.51 -10.48 -23.30
C ILE A 104 16.11 -11.12 -23.20
N SER A 105 15.09 -10.53 -23.81
CA SER A 105 13.73 -11.08 -23.80
C SER A 105 13.65 -12.41 -24.54
N LYS A 106 14.34 -12.51 -25.65
CA LYS A 106 14.45 -13.77 -26.43
C LYS A 106 15.21 -14.83 -25.63
N TRP A 107 16.32 -14.46 -25.03
CA TRP A 107 17.14 -15.36 -24.22
C TRP A 107 16.39 -15.86 -22.98
N MET A 108 15.68 -14.98 -22.28
CA MET A 108 14.87 -15.29 -21.09
C MET A 108 13.53 -15.95 -21.45
N LYS A 109 13.17 -16.06 -22.73
CA LYS A 109 11.85 -16.53 -23.20
C LYS A 109 10.68 -15.78 -22.55
N THR A 110 10.87 -14.47 -22.35
CA THR A 110 9.84 -13.60 -21.76
C THR A 110 9.09 -12.84 -22.83
N VAL A 111 7.80 -12.66 -22.63
CA VAL A 111 6.92 -11.90 -23.51
C VAL A 111 6.13 -10.88 -22.69
N VAL A 112 6.26 -9.62 -23.08
CA VAL A 112 5.47 -8.52 -22.50
C VAL A 112 4.15 -8.44 -23.26
N VAL A 113 3.04 -8.64 -22.54
CA VAL A 113 1.68 -8.53 -23.07
C VAL A 113 0.99 -7.35 -22.34
N PRO A 114 0.59 -6.31 -23.08
CA PRO A 114 -0.18 -5.21 -22.50
C PRO A 114 -1.50 -5.70 -21.91
N GLN A 115 -1.80 -5.26 -20.70
CA GLN A 115 -3.04 -5.62 -20.00
C GLN A 115 -3.67 -4.38 -19.39
N VAL A 116 -4.98 -4.42 -19.15
CA VAL A 116 -5.72 -3.36 -18.46
C VAL A 116 -5.61 -3.56 -16.94
N GLY A 117 -5.39 -2.45 -16.21
CA GLY A 117 -5.28 -2.45 -14.75
C GLY A 117 -3.92 -2.93 -14.22
N TYR A 118 -3.87 -3.22 -12.94
CA TYR A 118 -2.65 -3.57 -12.21
C TYR A 118 -2.84 -4.84 -11.40
N ILE A 119 -1.75 -5.56 -11.17
CA ILE A 119 -1.76 -6.71 -10.26
C ILE A 119 -1.80 -6.19 -8.83
N PRO A 120 -2.82 -6.52 -8.02
CA PRO A 120 -2.84 -6.16 -6.61
C PRO A 120 -1.66 -6.81 -5.90
N PRO A 121 -0.76 -6.07 -5.25
CA PRO A 121 0.39 -6.67 -4.56
C PRO A 121 -0.02 -7.28 -3.23
N PRO A 122 0.76 -8.23 -2.66
CA PRO A 122 0.70 -8.54 -1.24
C PRO A 122 1.09 -7.30 -0.43
N LEU A 123 0.50 -7.14 0.75
CA LEU A 123 0.65 -5.92 1.56
C LEU A 123 1.67 -6.05 2.69
N VAL A 124 2.52 -7.07 2.69
CA VAL A 124 3.60 -7.21 3.69
C VAL A 124 4.51 -5.99 3.62
N GLY A 125 4.76 -5.33 4.74
CA GLY A 125 5.53 -4.08 4.82
C GLY A 125 4.84 -2.86 4.20
N ILE A 126 3.52 -2.89 4.05
CA ILE A 126 2.77 -1.79 3.40
C ILE A 126 2.98 -0.45 4.11
N TRP A 127 3.18 -0.45 5.41
CA TRP A 127 3.41 0.75 6.21
C TRP A 127 4.63 1.56 5.76
N ALA A 128 5.65 0.89 5.19
CA ALA A 128 6.89 1.52 4.72
C ALA A 128 6.85 1.84 3.21
N ARG A 129 5.76 1.56 2.53
CA ARG A 129 5.64 1.73 1.06
C ARG A 129 4.82 2.95 0.66
N PHE A 130 4.79 3.96 1.50
CA PHE A 130 4.22 5.25 1.13
C PHE A 130 5.19 6.07 0.24
N PRO A 131 4.69 6.96 -0.62
CA PRO A 131 3.28 7.24 -0.91
C PRO A 131 2.65 6.11 -1.74
N TYR A 132 1.34 5.99 -1.60
CA TYR A 132 0.59 4.86 -2.15
C TYR A 132 0.17 5.06 -3.61
N PHE A 133 -0.34 3.97 -4.18
CA PHE A 133 -0.59 3.72 -5.59
C PHE A 133 0.68 3.61 -6.44
N HIS A 134 0.52 3.10 -7.67
CA HIS A 134 1.63 2.85 -8.59
C HIS A 134 2.30 4.14 -9.09
N ASN A 135 1.65 5.28 -8.94
CA ASN A 135 2.11 6.62 -9.32
C ASN A 135 2.38 7.52 -8.09
N ASN A 136 2.37 6.97 -6.89
CA ASN A 136 2.64 7.70 -5.65
C ASN A 136 1.65 8.85 -5.36
N SER A 137 0.42 8.79 -5.87
CA SER A 137 -0.53 9.91 -5.80
C SER A 137 -1.27 10.04 -4.48
N VAL A 138 -1.12 9.09 -3.55
CA VAL A 138 -1.82 9.08 -2.27
C VAL A 138 -0.82 9.09 -1.11
N PRO A 139 -0.77 10.14 -0.30
CA PRO A 139 0.31 10.36 0.67
C PRO A 139 0.34 9.36 1.83
N ASN A 140 -0.83 8.89 2.30
CA ASN A 140 -0.96 8.06 3.49
C ASN A 140 -2.21 7.17 3.44
N LEU A 141 -2.34 6.22 4.38
CA LEU A 141 -3.48 5.30 4.42
C LEU A 141 -4.80 6.00 4.77
N CYS A 142 -4.80 7.07 5.55
CA CYS A 142 -6.01 7.84 5.80
C CYS A 142 -6.61 8.34 4.48
N SER A 143 -5.78 8.96 3.64
CA SER A 143 -6.18 9.44 2.32
C SER A 143 -6.59 8.30 1.40
N LEU A 144 -5.90 7.14 1.46
CA LEU A 144 -6.25 5.97 0.66
C LEU A 144 -7.65 5.45 0.99
N LEU A 145 -8.02 5.43 2.26
CA LEU A 145 -9.31 4.93 2.75
C LEU A 145 -10.45 5.95 2.62
N GLU A 146 -10.17 7.15 2.12
CA GLU A 146 -11.20 8.15 1.80
C GLU A 146 -11.74 8.00 0.37
N THR A 147 -12.89 8.62 0.12
CA THR A 147 -13.42 8.81 -1.23
C THR A 147 -12.49 9.73 -2.03
N GLU A 148 -12.50 9.60 -3.35
CA GLU A 148 -11.59 10.35 -4.24
C GLU A 148 -11.67 11.86 -4.03
N GLU A 149 -12.88 12.38 -3.84
CA GLU A 149 -13.13 13.82 -3.66
C GLU A 149 -12.55 14.38 -2.36
N LYS A 150 -12.31 13.51 -1.36
CA LYS A 150 -11.73 13.89 -0.06
C LYS A 150 -10.21 13.74 -0.01
N ARG A 151 -9.61 13.15 -1.03
CA ARG A 151 -8.16 13.00 -1.10
C ARG A 151 -7.51 14.34 -1.45
N PRO A 152 -6.34 14.65 -0.89
CA PRO A 152 -5.65 15.89 -1.24
C PRO A 152 -5.28 15.90 -2.73
N THR A 153 -5.56 17.00 -3.42
CA THR A 153 -5.13 17.23 -4.80
C THR A 153 -3.65 17.59 -4.88
N LYS A 154 -3.10 18.10 -3.80
CA LYS A 154 -1.68 18.42 -3.66
C LYS A 154 -1.19 18.01 -2.27
N TYR A 155 0.03 17.51 -2.20
CA TYR A 155 0.69 17.22 -0.92
C TYR A 155 2.20 17.36 -1.07
N TRP A 156 2.92 17.45 0.04
CA TRP A 156 4.37 17.58 0.05
C TRP A 156 5.02 16.21 0.34
N ALA A 157 5.91 15.79 -0.56
CA ALA A 157 6.62 14.51 -0.53
C ALA A 157 8.11 14.76 -0.31
N GLY A 158 8.47 15.32 0.84
CA GLY A 158 9.85 15.58 1.18
C GLY A 158 10.61 14.35 1.66
N ALA A 159 11.89 14.51 1.95
CA ALA A 159 12.72 13.42 2.46
C ALA A 159 12.29 13.02 3.88
N SER A 160 12.02 11.72 4.07
CA SER A 160 11.67 11.15 5.37
C SER A 160 12.94 10.82 6.17
N LEU A 161 13.51 11.84 6.81
CA LEU A 161 14.76 11.74 7.59
C LEU A 161 14.51 11.59 9.10
N ASP A 162 13.38 12.05 9.57
CA ASP A 162 12.98 12.02 10.98
C ASP A 162 11.62 11.31 11.11
N LYS A 163 11.60 10.16 11.79
CA LYS A 163 10.40 9.34 11.95
C LYS A 163 9.28 9.98 12.76
N GLN A 164 9.56 11.03 13.53
CA GLN A 164 8.55 11.74 14.32
C GLN A 164 7.96 12.93 13.57
N ARG A 165 8.78 13.64 12.80
CA ARG A 165 8.37 14.82 12.05
C ARG A 165 7.87 14.48 10.66
N ASP A 166 8.56 13.56 9.97
CA ASP A 166 8.40 13.33 8.52
C ASP A 166 7.47 12.15 8.22
N PHE A 167 6.94 11.52 9.26
CA PHE A 167 6.03 10.38 9.15
C PHE A 167 4.81 10.57 10.08
N ASP A 168 3.62 10.49 9.53
CA ASP A 168 2.38 10.47 10.30
C ASP A 168 2.08 9.01 10.72
N SER A 169 2.38 8.69 11.98
CA SER A 169 2.17 7.35 12.51
C SER A 169 0.69 6.97 12.63
N ASP A 170 -0.23 7.92 12.73
CA ASP A 170 -1.67 7.66 12.80
C ASP A 170 -2.23 7.30 11.43
N CYS A 171 -1.82 8.07 10.41
CA CYS A 171 -2.26 7.87 9.03
C CYS A 171 -1.33 6.96 8.20
N VAL A 172 -0.17 6.63 8.73
CA VAL A 172 0.86 5.78 8.07
C VAL A 172 1.26 6.31 6.71
N GLY A 173 2.22 7.22 6.70
CA GLY A 173 2.74 7.84 5.49
C GLY A 173 3.11 9.29 5.67
N TYR A 174 3.09 10.06 4.59
CA TYR A 174 3.41 11.48 4.64
C TYR A 174 2.40 12.27 5.47
N PRO A 175 2.86 13.13 6.39
CA PRO A 175 2.01 14.10 7.06
C PRO A 175 1.40 15.07 6.04
N THR A 176 0.13 15.42 6.23
CA THR A 176 -0.62 16.29 5.34
C THR A 176 -1.27 17.45 6.11
N GLY A 177 -1.69 18.48 5.41
CA GLY A 177 -2.31 19.67 6.03
C GLY A 177 -1.35 20.40 6.96
N GLU A 178 -1.79 20.67 8.19
CA GLU A 178 -1.03 21.36 9.22
C GLU A 178 0.18 20.57 9.74
N LYS A 179 0.12 19.23 9.66
CA LYS A 179 1.23 18.35 10.05
C LYS A 179 2.39 18.36 9.06
N THR A 180 2.23 18.95 7.86
CA THR A 180 3.30 18.98 6.84
C THR A 180 4.49 19.77 7.32
N PRO A 181 5.72 19.22 7.34
CA PRO A 181 6.92 19.94 7.74
C PRO A 181 7.17 21.20 6.91
N ASP A 182 7.38 22.33 7.56
CA ASP A 182 7.60 23.62 6.86
C ASP A 182 8.86 23.64 6.00
N ILE A 183 9.86 22.82 6.35
CA ILE A 183 11.07 22.69 5.56
C ILE A 183 10.78 22.16 4.15
N TRP A 184 9.77 21.28 3.97
CA TRP A 184 9.41 20.78 2.67
C TRP A 184 8.73 21.82 1.80
N LYS A 185 7.98 22.74 2.42
CA LYS A 185 7.27 23.82 1.72
C LYS A 185 8.20 24.86 1.08
N LYS A 186 9.49 24.83 1.45
CA LYS A 186 10.52 25.71 0.92
C LYS A 186 11.02 25.31 -0.47
N ASP A 187 10.82 24.07 -0.87
CA ASP A 187 11.26 23.55 -2.16
C ASP A 187 10.06 23.01 -2.96
N ALA A 188 9.73 23.68 -4.03
CA ALA A 188 8.64 23.30 -4.92
C ALA A 188 8.82 21.89 -5.55
N ALA A 189 10.04 21.35 -5.58
CA ALA A 189 10.31 20.01 -6.07
C ALA A 189 9.64 18.93 -5.22
N TYR A 190 9.34 19.21 -3.96
CA TYR A 190 8.61 18.30 -3.07
C TYR A 190 7.09 18.34 -3.25
N LEU A 191 6.56 19.29 -4.03
CA LEU A 191 5.12 19.39 -4.24
C LEU A 191 4.64 18.35 -5.24
N TYR A 192 3.87 17.37 -4.77
CA TYR A 192 3.16 16.44 -5.62
C TYR A 192 1.78 17.01 -5.99
N ASP A 193 1.49 17.08 -7.30
CA ASP A 193 0.24 17.64 -7.83
C ASP A 193 -0.52 16.55 -8.61
N THR A 194 -1.60 16.06 -8.02
CA THR A 194 -2.42 14.97 -8.60
C THR A 194 -3.28 15.40 -9.79
N THR A 195 -3.34 16.70 -10.10
CA THR A 195 -4.07 17.21 -11.27
C THR A 195 -3.29 17.04 -12.57
N ARG A 196 -2.00 16.75 -12.48
CA ARG A 196 -1.14 16.52 -13.63
C ARG A 196 -1.43 15.16 -14.26
N LYS A 197 -1.28 15.09 -15.60
CA LYS A 197 -1.49 13.86 -16.38
C LYS A 197 -0.59 12.71 -15.85
N GLY A 198 -1.19 11.55 -15.56
CA GLY A 198 -0.49 10.38 -15.04
C GLY A 198 -0.28 10.39 -13.53
N MET A 199 -0.71 11.43 -12.84
CA MET A 199 -0.51 11.63 -11.40
C MET A 199 -1.83 11.61 -10.62
N SER A 200 -2.95 11.20 -11.22
CA SER A 200 -4.25 11.22 -10.55
C SER A 200 -4.29 10.28 -9.35
N ASN A 201 -5.00 10.71 -8.31
CA ASN A 201 -5.18 9.95 -7.07
C ASN A 201 -6.47 9.11 -7.04
N PHE A 202 -7.04 8.83 -8.22
CA PHE A 202 -8.24 8.02 -8.36
C PHE A 202 -7.95 6.54 -8.10
N GLY A 203 -9.02 5.80 -7.82
CA GLY A 203 -8.98 4.37 -7.63
C GLY A 203 -9.32 3.90 -6.22
N HIS A 204 -9.65 2.62 -6.11
CA HIS A 204 -10.15 1.97 -4.89
C HIS A 204 -11.48 2.51 -4.34
N SER A 205 -12.05 3.54 -4.94
CA SER A 205 -13.30 4.13 -4.46
C SER A 205 -14.51 3.31 -4.91
N ASN A 206 -14.79 3.30 -6.20
CA ASN A 206 -16.01 2.70 -6.73
C ASN A 206 -16.06 1.18 -6.48
N ARG A 207 -17.16 0.71 -5.88
CA ARG A 207 -17.43 -0.70 -5.53
C ARG A 207 -16.50 -1.34 -4.50
N ILE A 208 -15.48 -0.64 -4.01
CA ILE A 208 -14.55 -1.11 -2.97
C ILE A 208 -14.76 -0.32 -1.68
N LEU A 209 -14.43 0.96 -1.71
CA LEU A 209 -14.56 1.87 -0.57
C LEU A 209 -15.86 2.68 -0.61
N THR A 210 -16.51 2.76 -1.77
CA THR A 210 -17.78 3.47 -1.92
C THR A 210 -18.87 2.59 -2.51
N ARG A 211 -20.08 2.80 -2.07
CA ARG A 211 -21.29 2.25 -2.65
C ARG A 211 -22.33 3.37 -2.70
N GLU A 212 -22.88 3.63 -3.91
CA GLU A 212 -23.82 4.73 -4.13
C GLU A 212 -23.29 6.09 -3.64
N GLY A 213 -22.00 6.37 -3.92
CA GLY A 213 -21.34 7.62 -3.52
C GLY A 213 -20.99 7.73 -2.02
N ARG A 214 -21.34 6.72 -1.20
CA ARG A 214 -21.07 6.74 0.25
C ARG A 214 -19.89 5.81 0.59
N ASN A 215 -19.08 6.24 1.54
CA ASN A 215 -18.03 5.38 2.06
C ASN A 215 -18.63 4.17 2.79
N VAL A 216 -18.17 2.97 2.47
CA VAL A 216 -18.65 1.71 3.08
C VAL A 216 -18.01 1.43 4.44
N LEU A 217 -16.93 2.14 4.79
CA LEU A 217 -16.23 2.01 6.06
C LEU A 217 -16.56 3.20 6.96
N SER A 218 -16.90 2.93 8.21
CA SER A 218 -17.03 3.97 9.24
C SER A 218 -15.64 4.52 9.62
N VAL A 219 -15.60 5.65 10.32
CA VAL A 219 -14.37 6.25 10.82
C VAL A 219 -13.59 5.26 11.70
N ASP A 220 -14.27 4.55 12.60
CA ASP A 220 -13.63 3.59 13.49
C ASP A 220 -13.11 2.36 12.72
N GLN A 221 -13.85 1.88 11.72
CA GLN A 221 -13.39 0.80 10.85
C GLN A 221 -12.14 1.18 10.06
N LYS A 222 -12.00 2.44 9.62
CA LYS A 222 -10.78 2.92 8.98
C LYS A 222 -9.60 2.95 9.93
N LYS A 223 -9.80 3.44 11.17
CA LYS A 223 -8.77 3.44 12.22
C LYS A 223 -8.31 2.01 12.55
N ASP A 224 -9.27 1.11 12.80
CA ASP A 224 -8.99 -0.29 13.07
C ASP A 224 -8.23 -0.96 11.92
N LEU A 225 -8.63 -0.69 10.68
CA LEU A 225 -7.95 -1.21 9.49
C LEU A 225 -6.52 -0.71 9.39
N ILE A 226 -6.24 0.56 9.71
CA ILE A 226 -4.88 1.10 9.75
C ILE A 226 -4.05 0.40 10.83
N GLN A 227 -4.61 0.14 12.02
CA GLN A 227 -3.91 -0.65 13.04
C GLN A 227 -3.54 -2.05 12.54
N TYR A 228 -4.45 -2.71 11.82
CA TYR A 228 -4.14 -4.00 11.19
C TYR A 228 -3.04 -3.89 10.12
N LEU A 229 -3.12 -2.89 9.23
CA LEU A 229 -2.14 -2.70 8.15
C LEU A 229 -0.72 -2.41 8.67
N LYS A 230 -0.58 -1.76 9.84
CA LYS A 230 0.72 -1.60 10.51
C LYS A 230 1.36 -2.94 10.88
N THR A 231 0.57 -4.00 11.05
CA THR A 231 1.08 -5.32 11.44
C THR A 231 1.52 -6.18 10.25
N LEU A 232 1.24 -5.76 9.00
CA LEU A 232 1.61 -6.47 7.78
C LEU A 232 3.00 -6.00 7.29
#